data_67000e6c0e74e63a10cc24a10b832dd9
#
_entry.id   67000e6c0e74e63a10cc24a10b832dd9
#
_cell.length_a   1.000
_cell.length_b   1.000
_cell.length_c   1.000
_cell.angle_alpha   90.00
_cell.angle_beta   90.00
_cell.angle_gamma   90.00
#
_symmetry.space_group_name_H-M   'P 1'
#
loop_
_entity.id
_entity.type
_entity.pdbx_description
1 polymer ?
#
loop_
_entity_poly.entity_id
_entity_poly.type
_entity_poly.pdbx_seq_one_letter_code
_entity_poly.pdbx_strand_id
1 'polypeptide(L)'
;MLAAPSNSFAGCSVSSSGGLNLSSGKCKPVKKARLVRGKAIAPASAPARVKKVIAWGNRIRNKPYRYGGGHASFFDSGYDCSGTVSFALRGGRFITSPMPSTGYMNWGKRGPGKWITTYSNPGHMYLVVAGLR
;
A
#
# COMPACT_ATOMS: atom_id res chain seq x y z
N MET A 1 -24.26 8.87 -20.12
CA MET A 1 -24.58 8.10 -18.91
C MET A 1 -23.31 7.99 -18.07
N LEU A 2 -23.25 8.75 -17.00
CA LEU A 2 -22.14 8.67 -16.05
C LEU A 2 -22.38 7.48 -15.13
N ALA A 3 -21.58 6.44 -15.25
CA ALA A 3 -21.58 5.35 -14.30
C ALA A 3 -21.09 5.88 -12.95
N ALA A 4 -21.95 5.86 -11.94
CA ALA A 4 -21.56 6.17 -10.58
C ALA A 4 -20.50 5.18 -10.10
N PRO A 5 -19.46 5.63 -9.38
CA PRO A 5 -18.49 4.71 -8.81
C PRO A 5 -19.21 3.79 -7.81
N SER A 6 -19.17 2.51 -8.07
CA SER A 6 -19.65 1.52 -7.12
C SER A 6 -18.77 1.57 -5.88
N ASN A 7 -19.27 2.15 -4.82
CA ASN A 7 -18.63 2.10 -3.50
C ASN A 7 -18.74 0.67 -2.97
N SER A 8 -17.72 -0.13 -3.25
CA SER A 8 -17.59 -1.46 -2.66
C SER A 8 -17.19 -1.32 -1.20
N PHE A 9 -18.16 -1.45 -0.32
CA PHE A 9 -17.89 -1.59 1.12
C PHE A 9 -17.77 -3.08 1.45
N ALA A 10 -16.70 -3.51 2.12
CA ALA A 10 -16.58 -4.89 2.58
C ALA A 10 -17.68 -5.19 3.60
N GLY A 11 -18.39 -6.30 3.41
CA GLY A 11 -19.49 -6.69 4.25
C GLY A 11 -20.85 -6.09 3.90
N CYS A 12 -20.88 -5.21 2.91
CA CYS A 12 -22.13 -4.68 2.36
C CYS A 12 -22.43 -5.36 1.03
N SER A 13 -22.96 -6.57 1.06
CA SER A 13 -23.61 -7.13 -0.12
C SER A 13 -24.97 -6.49 -0.26
N VAL A 14 -25.16 -5.69 -1.29
CA VAL A 14 -26.48 -5.27 -1.70
C VAL A 14 -27.11 -6.48 -2.38
N SER A 15 -27.92 -7.21 -1.63
CA SER A 15 -28.76 -8.24 -2.22
C SER A 15 -29.83 -7.55 -3.06
N SER A 16 -29.82 -7.82 -4.34
CA SER A 16 -30.82 -7.30 -5.28
C SER A 16 -32.20 -7.97 -5.17
N SER A 17 -32.39 -8.85 -4.19
CA SER A 17 -33.70 -9.42 -3.86
C SER A 17 -34.38 -8.54 -2.83
N GLY A 18 -35.43 -7.86 -3.23
CA GLY A 18 -36.15 -6.85 -2.50
C GLY A 18 -36.71 -7.26 -1.13
N GLY A 19 -35.84 -7.52 -0.20
CA GLY A 19 -36.15 -7.60 1.21
C GLY A 19 -35.75 -6.29 1.87
N LEU A 20 -36.70 -5.57 2.43
CA LEU A 20 -36.48 -4.44 3.28
C LEU A 20 -35.72 -4.88 4.55
N ASN A 21 -34.44 -5.03 4.45
CA ASN A 21 -33.61 -5.16 5.64
C ASN A 21 -33.06 -3.79 6.01
N LEU A 22 -33.82 -3.09 6.79
CA LEU A 22 -33.43 -1.84 7.43
C LEU A 22 -32.50 -2.13 8.61
N SER A 23 -31.44 -2.90 8.39
CA SER A 23 -30.35 -2.84 9.32
C SER A 23 -29.61 -1.54 9.06
N SER A 24 -29.83 -0.56 9.89
CA SER A 24 -29.13 0.72 9.90
C SER A 24 -27.67 0.61 10.35
N GLY A 25 -27.02 -0.51 10.02
CA GLY A 25 -25.58 -0.67 10.14
C GLY A 25 -24.91 0.21 9.10
N LYS A 26 -24.41 1.37 9.52
CA LYS A 26 -23.53 2.19 8.66
C LYS A 26 -22.36 1.31 8.24
N CYS A 27 -22.31 0.95 6.97
CA CYS A 27 -21.16 0.24 6.41
C CYS A 27 -19.91 1.09 6.61
N LYS A 28 -19.02 0.62 7.46
CA LYS A 28 -17.73 1.28 7.63
C LYS A 28 -16.89 1.06 6.38
N PRO A 29 -16.33 2.10 5.78
CA PRO A 29 -15.47 1.93 4.62
C PRO A 29 -14.30 1.02 4.96
N VAL A 30 -13.97 0.11 4.05
CA VAL A 30 -12.81 -0.76 4.18
C VAL A 30 -11.56 0.08 4.19
N LYS A 31 -10.81 0.03 5.27
CA LYS A 31 -9.54 0.74 5.43
C LYS A 31 -8.32 -0.13 5.07
N LYS A 32 -8.54 -1.36 4.63
CA LYS A 32 -7.48 -2.31 4.31
C LYS A 32 -7.35 -2.53 2.82
N ALA A 33 -6.11 -2.54 2.35
CA ALA A 33 -5.78 -3.04 1.02
C ALA A 33 -5.99 -4.56 0.98
N ARG A 34 -6.22 -5.09 -0.21
CA ARG A 34 -6.40 -6.52 -0.45
C ARG A 34 -5.50 -6.97 -1.60
N LEU A 35 -5.13 -8.23 -1.59
CA LEU A 35 -4.36 -8.84 -2.66
C LEU A 35 -5.31 -9.61 -3.59
N VAL A 36 -5.29 -9.27 -4.86
CA VAL A 36 -6.10 -9.94 -5.89
C VAL A 36 -5.18 -10.35 -7.03
N ARG A 37 -5.04 -11.64 -7.25
CA ARG A 37 -4.18 -12.21 -8.30
C ARG A 37 -2.75 -11.66 -8.26
N GLY A 38 -2.17 -11.55 -7.06
CA GLY A 38 -0.82 -11.02 -6.88
C GLY A 38 -0.69 -9.50 -7.04
N LYS A 39 -1.79 -8.78 -7.16
CA LYS A 39 -1.82 -7.32 -7.26
C LYS A 39 -2.51 -6.72 -6.04
N ALA A 40 -1.86 -5.76 -5.42
CA ALA A 40 -2.43 -5.04 -4.29
C ALA A 40 -3.48 -4.02 -4.79
N ILE A 41 -4.64 -4.04 -4.15
CA ILE A 41 -5.74 -3.11 -4.44
C ILE A 41 -5.94 -2.20 -3.24
N ALA A 42 -5.79 -0.91 -3.46
CA ALA A 42 -6.00 0.08 -2.41
C ALA A 42 -7.49 0.20 -2.05
N PRO A 43 -7.82 0.44 -0.77
CA PRO A 43 -9.18 0.77 -0.40
C PRO A 43 -9.59 2.14 -0.96
N ALA A 44 -10.85 2.29 -1.32
CA ALA A 44 -11.36 3.55 -1.87
C ALA A 44 -11.15 4.74 -0.91
N SER A 45 -11.17 4.47 0.39
CA SER A 45 -10.98 5.49 1.45
C SER A 45 -9.52 5.94 1.63
N ALA A 46 -8.55 5.27 0.97
CA ALA A 46 -7.15 5.65 1.11
C ALA A 46 -6.87 7.02 0.48
N PRO A 47 -6.02 7.84 1.12
CA PRO A 47 -5.53 9.07 0.50
C PRO A 47 -4.85 8.81 -0.85
N ALA A 48 -4.85 9.80 -1.73
CA ALA A 48 -4.24 9.68 -3.06
C ALA A 48 -2.77 9.25 -3.01
N ARG A 49 -2.00 9.78 -2.06
CA ARG A 49 -0.59 9.42 -1.88
C ARG A 49 -0.40 7.95 -1.49
N VAL A 50 -1.28 7.43 -0.63
CA VAL A 50 -1.26 6.01 -0.23
C VAL A 50 -1.60 5.11 -1.41
N LYS A 51 -2.59 5.48 -2.22
CA LYS A 51 -2.92 4.76 -3.46
C LYS A 51 -1.73 4.73 -4.43
N LYS A 52 -0.97 5.81 -4.52
CA LYS A 52 0.25 5.89 -5.33
C LYS A 52 1.35 4.96 -4.82
N VAL A 53 1.53 4.85 -3.50
CA VAL A 53 2.48 3.88 -2.91
C VAL A 53 2.13 2.46 -3.34
N ILE A 54 0.87 2.07 -3.23
CA ILE A 54 0.39 0.74 -3.65
C ILE A 54 0.57 0.53 -5.15
N ALA A 55 0.20 1.51 -5.96
CA ALA A 55 0.35 1.43 -7.42
C ALA A 55 1.82 1.25 -7.83
N TRP A 56 2.74 1.96 -7.19
CA TRP A 56 4.17 1.81 -7.47
C TRP A 56 4.72 0.46 -6.99
N GLY A 57 4.31 -0.01 -5.82
CA GLY A 57 4.65 -1.36 -5.36
C GLY A 57 4.23 -2.44 -6.37
N ASN A 58 3.05 -2.32 -6.93
CA ASN A 58 2.57 -3.24 -7.97
C ASN A 58 3.44 -3.24 -9.24
N ARG A 59 4.08 -2.14 -9.58
CA ARG A 59 4.95 -2.04 -10.78
C ARG A 59 6.17 -2.96 -10.70
N ILE A 60 6.66 -3.18 -9.49
CA ILE A 60 7.88 -3.98 -9.28
C ILE A 60 7.60 -5.38 -8.72
N ARG A 61 6.34 -5.79 -8.58
CA ARG A 61 5.96 -7.08 -7.99
C ARG A 61 6.58 -8.31 -8.64
N ASN A 62 6.92 -8.22 -9.91
CA ASN A 62 7.55 -9.30 -10.68
C ASN A 62 9.07 -9.10 -10.86
N LYS A 63 9.65 -8.09 -10.24
CA LYS A 63 11.09 -7.87 -10.28
C LYS A 63 11.78 -8.83 -9.31
N PRO A 64 12.95 -9.38 -9.68
CA PRO A 64 13.67 -10.27 -8.80
C PRO A 64 14.28 -9.55 -7.60
N TYR A 65 14.50 -10.29 -6.52
CA TYR A 65 15.33 -9.82 -5.43
C TYR A 65 16.78 -9.68 -5.91
N ARG A 66 17.37 -8.54 -5.60
CA ARG A 66 18.75 -8.25 -5.95
C ARG A 66 19.40 -7.41 -4.84
N TYR A 67 20.44 -7.95 -4.21
CA TYR A 67 21.17 -7.23 -3.15
C TYR A 67 21.70 -5.89 -3.67
N GLY A 68 21.43 -4.81 -2.94
CA GLY A 68 21.76 -3.44 -3.35
C GLY A 68 20.86 -2.85 -4.45
N GLY A 69 19.89 -3.63 -4.95
CA GLY A 69 18.95 -3.16 -5.97
C GLY A 69 18.04 -2.06 -5.48
N GLY A 70 17.85 -1.03 -6.32
CA GLY A 70 17.03 0.13 -6.00
C GLY A 70 17.72 1.20 -5.14
N HIS A 71 19.03 1.08 -4.87
CA HIS A 71 19.79 2.04 -4.06
C HIS A 71 20.48 3.13 -4.87
N ALA A 72 21.06 2.78 -6.01
CA ALA A 72 21.69 3.76 -6.89
C ALA A 72 20.66 4.63 -7.62
N SER A 73 19.50 4.06 -7.88
CA SER A 73 18.35 4.72 -8.51
C SER A 73 17.07 4.04 -8.02
N PHE A 74 15.96 4.77 -8.04
CA PHE A 74 14.64 4.18 -7.84
C PHE A 74 14.29 3.17 -8.95
N PHE A 75 14.82 3.33 -10.15
CA PHE A 75 14.55 2.44 -11.28
C PHE A 75 15.71 1.48 -11.47
N ASP A 76 15.44 0.19 -11.27
CA ASP A 76 16.43 -0.87 -11.33
C ASP A 76 15.83 -2.16 -11.93
N SER A 77 16.68 -3.11 -12.25
CA SER A 77 16.29 -4.43 -12.75
C SER A 77 15.83 -5.38 -11.65
N GLY A 78 16.19 -5.11 -10.41
CA GLY A 78 15.80 -5.86 -9.22
C GLY A 78 15.94 -4.99 -7.99
N TYR A 79 15.37 -5.45 -6.89
CA TYR A 79 15.29 -4.67 -5.66
C TYR A 79 15.59 -5.54 -4.45
N ASP A 80 16.29 -4.98 -3.46
CA ASP A 80 16.34 -5.57 -2.14
C ASP A 80 15.19 -5.08 -1.24
N CYS A 81 15.20 -5.40 0.05
CA CYS A 81 14.13 -5.04 0.97
C CYS A 81 13.92 -3.52 1.04
N SER A 82 14.97 -2.76 1.27
CA SER A 82 14.91 -1.30 1.39
C SER A 82 14.73 -0.61 0.03
N GLY A 83 15.26 -1.17 -1.04
CA GLY A 83 15.02 -0.69 -2.40
C GLY A 83 13.55 -0.80 -2.82
N THR A 84 12.90 -1.92 -2.49
CA THR A 84 11.47 -2.13 -2.71
C THR A 84 10.63 -1.10 -1.97
N VAL A 85 10.91 -0.89 -0.68
CA VAL A 85 10.21 0.10 0.14
C VAL A 85 10.44 1.52 -0.39
N SER A 86 11.67 1.84 -0.75
CA SER A 86 12.02 3.15 -1.31
C SER A 86 11.26 3.44 -2.60
N PHE A 87 11.20 2.46 -3.51
CA PHE A 87 10.44 2.60 -4.75
C PHE A 87 8.95 2.88 -4.48
N ALA A 88 8.33 2.10 -3.61
CA ALA A 88 6.92 2.29 -3.27
C ALA A 88 6.66 3.67 -2.64
N LEU A 89 7.46 4.06 -1.65
CA LEU A 89 7.32 5.35 -0.97
C LEU A 89 7.57 6.54 -1.91
N ARG A 90 8.46 6.40 -2.88
CA ARG A 90 8.68 7.40 -3.93
C ARG A 90 7.40 7.66 -4.73
N GLY A 91 6.63 6.63 -5.00
CA GLY A 91 5.33 6.75 -5.68
C GLY A 91 4.36 7.70 -4.98
N GLY A 92 4.35 7.69 -3.65
CA GLY A 92 3.58 8.63 -2.82
C GLY A 92 4.29 9.95 -2.53
N ARG A 93 5.48 10.15 -3.04
CA ARG A 93 6.34 11.33 -2.78
C ARG A 93 6.68 11.50 -1.30
N PHE A 94 6.89 10.41 -0.58
CA PHE A 94 7.29 10.43 0.81
C PHE A 94 8.80 10.57 0.99
N ILE A 95 9.57 10.18 -0.01
CA ILE A 95 11.03 10.30 -0.04
C ILE A 95 11.50 10.81 -1.41
N THR A 96 12.68 11.41 -1.43
CA THR A 96 13.29 11.99 -2.63
C THR A 96 14.47 11.18 -3.17
N SER A 97 15.05 10.32 -2.33
CA SER A 97 16.15 9.44 -2.70
C SER A 97 15.99 8.08 -2.02
N PRO A 98 16.51 6.98 -2.61
CA PRO A 98 16.51 5.69 -1.96
C PRO A 98 17.28 5.71 -0.63
N MET A 99 16.82 4.92 0.34
CA MET A 99 17.47 4.80 1.63
C MET A 99 17.70 3.33 1.98
N PRO A 100 18.80 3.00 2.69
CA PRO A 100 19.00 1.68 3.25
C PRO A 100 18.09 1.44 4.47
N SER A 101 17.97 0.19 4.92
CA SER A 101 17.18 -0.17 6.10
C SER A 101 17.56 0.64 7.34
N THR A 102 18.84 0.92 7.53
CA THR A 102 19.34 1.75 8.63
C THR A 102 18.82 3.18 8.58
N GLY A 103 18.65 3.76 7.39
CA GLY A 103 18.06 5.08 7.20
C GLY A 103 16.59 5.14 7.62
N TYR A 104 15.87 4.05 7.45
CA TYR A 104 14.47 3.96 7.85
C TYR A 104 14.25 3.79 9.36
N MET A 105 15.27 3.41 10.12
CA MET A 105 15.14 3.22 11.57
C MET A 105 14.73 4.49 12.30
N ASN A 106 15.08 5.64 11.76
CA ASN A 106 14.73 6.96 12.31
C ASN A 106 13.83 7.79 11.38
N TRP A 107 13.26 7.14 10.35
CA TRP A 107 12.41 7.82 9.39
C TRP A 107 10.96 7.88 9.88
N GLY A 108 10.34 9.04 9.72
CA GLY A 108 8.95 9.25 10.09
C GLY A 108 8.73 9.38 11.59
N LYS A 109 7.49 9.32 12.01
CA LYS A 109 7.09 9.35 13.42
C LYS A 109 7.15 7.95 14.03
N ARG A 110 7.54 7.87 15.29
CA ARG A 110 7.53 6.60 16.03
C ARG A 110 6.12 6.02 16.14
N GLY A 111 6.04 4.70 16.06
CA GLY A 111 4.81 3.95 16.24
C GLY A 111 4.04 3.71 14.95
N PRO A 112 2.95 2.93 15.03
CA PRO A 112 2.16 2.61 13.85
C PRO A 112 1.52 3.84 13.22
N GLY A 113 1.66 3.98 11.91
CA GLY A 113 0.97 5.00 11.14
C GLY A 113 -0.47 4.60 10.85
N LYS A 114 -1.28 5.59 10.52
CA LYS A 114 -2.67 5.34 10.12
C LYS A 114 -2.77 4.54 8.82
N TRP A 115 -1.91 4.82 7.86
CA TRP A 115 -1.93 4.20 6.54
C TRP A 115 -0.64 3.47 6.20
N ILE A 116 0.51 4.00 6.63
CA ILE A 116 1.83 3.50 6.27
C ILE A 116 2.65 3.33 7.53
N THR A 117 3.27 2.16 7.67
CA THR A 117 4.24 1.89 8.73
C THR A 117 5.43 1.15 8.12
N THR A 118 6.63 1.62 8.39
CA THR A 118 7.87 0.89 8.08
C THR A 118 8.39 0.19 9.31
N TYR A 119 8.77 -1.06 9.15
CA TYR A 119 9.43 -1.86 10.18
C TYR A 119 10.85 -2.13 9.72
N SER A 120 11.82 -1.62 10.45
CA SER A 120 13.21 -1.64 10.02
C SER A 120 14.16 -2.01 11.16
N ASN A 121 15.16 -2.82 10.84
CA ASN A 121 16.35 -3.08 11.63
C ASN A 121 17.59 -3.03 10.73
N PRO A 122 18.82 -3.14 11.27
CA PRO A 122 20.02 -3.06 10.42
C PRO A 122 20.10 -4.09 9.30
N GLY A 123 19.47 -5.26 9.46
CA GLY A 123 19.56 -6.36 8.50
C GLY A 123 18.39 -6.52 7.57
N HIS A 124 17.25 -5.92 7.88
CA HIS A 124 16.03 -6.10 7.09
C HIS A 124 14.99 -5.00 7.35
N MET A 125 14.09 -4.83 6.40
CA MET A 125 12.91 -3.99 6.58
C MET A 125 11.75 -4.44 5.71
N TYR A 126 10.56 -3.98 6.07
CA TYR A 126 9.36 -4.13 5.25
C TYR A 126 8.39 -2.96 5.49
N LEU A 127 7.41 -2.86 4.62
CA LEU A 127 6.38 -1.84 4.61
C LEU A 127 5.02 -2.50 4.86
N VAL A 128 4.22 -1.86 5.69
CA VAL A 128 2.79 -2.15 5.78
C VAL A 128 2.04 -0.92 5.29
N VAL A 129 1.24 -1.08 4.26
CA VAL A 129 0.44 0.00 3.67
C VAL A 129 -1.01 -0.42 3.60
N ALA A 130 -1.88 0.38 4.21
CA ALA A 130 -3.31 0.07 4.36
C ALA A 130 -3.57 -1.36 4.88
N GLY A 131 -2.77 -1.81 5.84
CA GLY A 131 -2.88 -3.13 6.45
C GLY A 131 -2.33 -4.31 5.62
N LEU A 132 -1.78 -4.06 4.44
CA LEU A 132 -1.14 -5.06 3.60
C LEU A 132 0.39 -4.94 3.70
N ARG A 133 1.04 -6.09 3.96
CA ARG A 133 2.51 -6.22 4.02
C ARG A 133 3.10 -6.56 2.65
#